data_c0c046ed5c98b5a81453f5497df86f2b
#
_entry.id   c0c046ed5c98b5a81453f5497df86f2b
#
_cell.length_a   1.000
_cell.length_b   1.000
_cell.length_c   1.000
_cell.angle_alpha   90.00
_cell.angle_beta   90.00
_cell.angle_gamma   90.00
#
_symmetry.space_group_name_H-M   'P 1'
#
loop_
_entity.id
_entity.type
_entity.pdbx_description
1 polymer ?
#
loop_
_entity_poly.entity_id
_entity_poly.type
_entity_poly.pdbx_seq_one_letter_code
_entity_poly.pdbx_strand_id
1 'polypeptide(L)'
;ANEFLQKGDLIVYTSGRAAPRQEYKAQANGRWRKGKVVVLTNEFTASAAEIVSGAIQDQDRGVVVGRRTFGKGLVQRPLTFDDGSEIRLTIAHYYTPSGRCIQKPYKKGDRLDYAMDLDKRYKHGEFTNQDSIHLSDSLKYYTLRKHRVVYGGGGIMPDYFVPLDTTKYTKMHRQLAAKSIVINQSLKFIDAHRKELKSQYKDFNKFLATYEVPSSLIEGIIAEGKKEKIEPKDEAELTQTKKYLALQLKALVARDIWD
;
A
#
# COMPACT_ATOMS: atom_id res chain seq x y z
N ALA A 1 6.06 -3.96 15.35
CA ALA A 1 7.54 -4.08 15.32
C ALA A 1 8.08 -4.82 16.54
N ASN A 2 7.58 -4.54 17.74
CA ASN A 2 8.09 -5.11 19.01
C ASN A 2 8.25 -6.65 18.97
N GLU A 3 7.32 -7.37 18.37
CA GLU A 3 7.35 -8.84 18.28
C GLU A 3 8.57 -9.42 17.54
N PHE A 4 9.22 -8.63 16.69
CA PHE A 4 10.37 -9.05 15.88
C PHE A 4 11.72 -8.56 16.41
N LEU A 5 11.73 -7.65 17.38
CA LEU A 5 12.91 -6.94 17.84
C LEU A 5 13.32 -7.35 19.26
N GLN A 6 14.54 -7.00 19.66
CA GLN A 6 15.03 -7.18 21.02
C GLN A 6 14.62 -5.98 21.87
N LYS A 7 14.49 -6.18 23.16
CA LYS A 7 14.25 -5.11 24.13
C LYS A 7 15.34 -4.03 23.99
N GLY A 8 14.90 -2.79 23.87
CA GLY A 8 15.78 -1.63 23.71
C GLY A 8 16.09 -1.24 22.27
N ASP A 9 15.83 -2.12 21.28
CA ASP A 9 16.00 -1.76 19.86
C ASP A 9 15.10 -0.55 19.53
N LEU A 10 15.67 0.47 18.89
CA LEU A 10 14.91 1.61 18.39
C LEU A 10 13.99 1.16 17.26
N ILE A 11 12.71 1.46 17.36
CA ILE A 11 11.71 1.19 16.33
C ILE A 11 11.60 2.39 15.39
N VAL A 12 11.44 3.57 15.97
CA VAL A 12 11.22 4.83 15.24
C VAL A 12 11.49 6.00 16.21
N TYR A 13 11.85 7.13 15.67
CA TYR A 13 11.78 8.37 16.44
C TYR A 13 11.03 9.45 15.68
N THR A 14 10.48 10.41 16.40
CA THR A 14 9.83 11.60 15.85
C THR A 14 10.66 12.83 16.13
N SER A 15 10.65 13.79 15.22
CA SER A 15 11.28 15.09 15.41
C SER A 15 10.60 16.14 14.55
N GLY A 16 10.41 17.34 15.09
CA GLY A 16 9.82 18.48 14.41
C GLY A 16 10.30 19.80 14.99
N ARG A 17 9.99 20.92 14.31
CA ARG A 17 10.44 22.25 14.71
C ARG A 17 10.06 22.62 16.15
N ALA A 18 8.82 22.30 16.54
CA ALA A 18 8.27 22.57 17.87
C ALA A 18 8.00 21.29 18.68
N ALA A 19 8.48 20.13 18.18
CA ALA A 19 8.35 18.83 18.84
C ALA A 19 9.75 18.22 18.95
N PRO A 20 10.34 18.15 20.16
CA PRO A 20 11.66 17.61 20.36
C PRO A 20 11.69 16.13 19.96
N ARG A 21 12.90 15.62 19.71
CA ARG A 21 13.11 14.21 19.38
C ARG A 21 12.54 13.30 20.47
N GLN A 22 11.66 12.39 20.06
CA GLN A 22 11.10 11.37 20.93
C GLN A 22 11.33 9.98 20.32
N GLU A 23 11.94 9.09 21.10
CA GLU A 23 12.30 7.74 20.67
C GLU A 23 11.28 6.71 21.16
N TYR A 24 10.93 5.79 20.28
CA TYR A 24 10.06 4.65 20.57
C TYR A 24 10.87 3.36 20.39
N LYS A 25 11.12 2.68 21.50
CA LYS A 25 11.94 1.46 21.57
C LYS A 25 11.08 0.23 21.86
N ALA A 26 11.58 -0.92 21.48
CA ALA A 26 10.98 -2.20 21.84
C ALA A 26 11.02 -2.38 23.36
N GLN A 27 9.86 -2.57 23.97
CA GLN A 27 9.70 -2.63 25.43
C GLN A 27 10.01 -4.00 26.01
N ALA A 28 9.90 -5.05 25.19
CA ALA A 28 10.18 -6.43 25.57
C ALA A 28 10.87 -7.17 24.43
N ASN A 29 11.43 -8.33 24.74
CA ASN A 29 11.90 -9.24 23.70
C ASN A 29 10.71 -9.84 22.95
N GLY A 30 10.65 -9.61 21.65
CA GLY A 30 9.60 -10.12 20.78
C GLY A 30 9.62 -11.64 20.68
N ARG A 31 8.46 -12.24 20.48
CA ARG A 31 8.31 -13.70 20.33
C ARG A 31 9.00 -14.23 19.07
N TRP A 32 9.00 -13.43 18.00
CA TRP A 32 9.57 -13.77 16.69
C TRP A 32 10.95 -13.13 16.42
N ARG A 33 11.72 -12.85 17.48
CA ARG A 33 13.07 -12.28 17.36
C ARG A 33 14.10 -13.19 16.72
N LYS A 34 13.86 -14.51 16.73
CA LYS A 34 14.69 -15.52 16.07
C LYS A 34 14.05 -15.97 14.76
N GLY A 35 14.85 -16.56 13.88
CA GLY A 35 14.39 -17.01 12.56
C GLY A 35 14.46 -15.92 11.48
N LYS A 36 14.19 -16.31 10.25
CA LYS A 36 14.22 -15.42 9.08
C LYS A 36 12.94 -14.57 9.04
N VAL A 37 13.09 -13.27 8.73
CA VAL A 37 11.97 -12.35 8.53
C VAL A 37 12.07 -11.72 7.15
N VAL A 38 11.00 -11.81 6.40
CA VAL A 38 10.83 -11.13 5.10
C VAL A 38 9.58 -10.26 5.20
N VAL A 39 9.74 -8.97 4.88
CA VAL A 39 8.63 -8.01 4.86
C VAL A 39 8.32 -7.71 3.40
N LEU A 40 7.07 -7.96 3.00
CA LEU A 40 6.60 -7.64 1.65
C LEU A 40 6.04 -6.22 1.63
N THR A 41 6.51 -5.40 0.69
CA THR A 41 6.07 -4.02 0.52
C THR A 41 5.73 -3.70 -0.93
N ASN A 42 4.86 -2.72 -1.09
CA ASN A 42 4.57 -2.12 -2.39
C ASN A 42 4.33 -0.61 -2.24
N GLU A 43 4.04 0.05 -3.34
CA GLU A 43 3.78 1.49 -3.44
C GLU A 43 2.61 2.00 -2.60
N PHE A 44 1.72 1.11 -2.15
CA PHE A 44 0.59 1.42 -1.27
C PHE A 44 0.89 1.17 0.21
N THR A 45 2.01 0.52 0.52
CA THR A 45 2.46 0.35 1.91
C THR A 45 2.78 1.71 2.50
N ALA A 46 2.10 2.11 3.58
CA ALA A 46 2.17 3.46 4.11
C ALA A 46 2.14 3.52 5.64
N SER A 47 2.61 4.66 6.22
CA SER A 47 2.43 5.01 7.64
C SER A 47 3.02 3.97 8.61
N ALA A 48 2.23 3.40 9.51
CA ALA A 48 2.69 2.41 10.49
C ALA A 48 3.38 1.19 9.86
N ALA A 49 2.95 0.77 8.67
CA ALA A 49 3.61 -0.30 7.93
C ALA A 49 5.03 0.09 7.47
N GLU A 50 5.25 1.38 7.16
CA GLU A 50 6.58 1.90 6.85
C GLU A 50 7.48 2.00 8.08
N ILE A 51 6.91 2.28 9.25
CA ILE A 51 7.63 2.22 10.52
C ILE A 51 8.10 0.80 10.80
N VAL A 52 7.24 -0.20 10.59
CA VAL A 52 7.60 -1.61 10.82
C VAL A 52 8.66 -2.07 9.83
N SER A 53 8.47 -1.83 8.53
CA SER A 53 9.42 -2.26 7.49
C SER A 53 10.77 -1.56 7.64
N GLY A 54 10.77 -0.25 7.94
CA GLY A 54 11.98 0.52 8.19
C GLY A 54 12.74 0.06 9.44
N ALA A 55 12.04 -0.23 10.54
CA ALA A 55 12.67 -0.75 11.75
C ALA A 55 13.31 -2.13 11.52
N ILE A 56 12.62 -3.03 10.83
CA ILE A 56 13.15 -4.38 10.52
C ILE A 56 14.38 -4.28 9.60
N GLN A 57 14.34 -3.41 8.59
CA GLN A 57 15.45 -3.21 7.68
C GLN A 57 16.65 -2.59 8.38
N ASP A 58 16.47 -1.48 9.12
CA ASP A 58 17.55 -0.73 9.74
C ASP A 58 18.21 -1.47 10.90
N GLN A 59 17.45 -2.29 11.63
CA GLN A 59 17.99 -3.16 12.68
C GLN A 59 18.64 -4.44 12.13
N ASP A 60 18.69 -4.61 10.79
CA ASP A 60 19.15 -5.85 10.15
C ASP A 60 18.43 -7.11 10.65
N ARG A 61 17.18 -6.93 11.10
CA ARG A 61 16.39 -8.01 11.63
C ARG A 61 15.82 -8.92 10.53
N GLY A 62 15.63 -8.36 9.35
CA GLY A 62 15.09 -9.04 8.19
C GLY A 62 15.39 -8.30 6.91
N VAL A 63 14.76 -8.73 5.83
CA VAL A 63 14.86 -8.12 4.51
C VAL A 63 13.49 -7.62 4.05
N VAL A 64 13.50 -6.53 3.30
CA VAL A 64 12.32 -5.95 2.67
C VAL A 64 12.32 -6.33 1.19
N VAL A 65 11.22 -6.90 0.71
CA VAL A 65 11.07 -7.40 -0.66
C VAL A 65 9.86 -6.75 -1.31
N GLY A 66 9.99 -6.31 -2.53
CA GLY A 66 8.90 -5.71 -3.31
C GLY A 66 9.26 -4.39 -3.95
N ARG A 67 8.46 -3.35 -3.71
CA ARG A 67 8.66 -2.00 -4.27
C ARG A 67 8.71 -0.95 -3.16
N ARG A 68 9.29 0.21 -3.51
CA ARG A 68 9.37 1.36 -2.60
C ARG A 68 7.99 1.73 -2.08
N THR A 69 7.90 1.95 -0.77
CA THR A 69 6.66 2.29 -0.09
C THR A 69 6.18 3.72 -0.41
N PHE A 70 5.04 4.10 0.12
CA PHE A 70 4.37 5.37 -0.21
C PHE A 70 5.12 6.63 0.24
N GLY A 71 5.73 6.59 1.42
CA GLY A 71 6.39 7.75 2.02
C GLY A 71 5.45 8.65 2.85
N LYS A 72 4.61 8.06 3.72
CA LYS A 72 3.74 8.79 4.64
C LYS A 72 4.31 8.76 6.06
N GLY A 73 5.11 9.77 6.40
CA GLY A 73 5.84 9.86 7.66
C GLY A 73 5.53 11.11 8.49
N LEU A 74 4.29 11.62 8.45
CA LEU A 74 3.85 12.79 9.21
C LEU A 74 3.26 12.40 10.56
N VAL A 75 3.67 13.10 11.63
CA VAL A 75 3.03 13.06 12.94
C VAL A 75 2.00 14.18 13.00
N GLN A 76 0.75 13.81 13.14
CA GLN A 76 -0.36 14.77 13.23
C GLN A 76 -0.96 14.73 14.64
N ARG A 77 -1.24 15.91 15.18
CA ARG A 77 -1.91 16.09 16.47
C ARG A 77 -3.28 16.73 16.24
N PRO A 78 -4.35 16.13 16.74
CA PRO A 78 -5.65 16.77 16.76
C PRO A 78 -5.66 17.90 17.83
N LEU A 79 -6.28 19.00 17.49
CA LEU A 79 -6.59 20.10 18.40
C LEU A 79 -8.10 20.32 18.33
N THR A 80 -8.77 20.05 19.44
CA THR A 80 -10.22 20.21 19.56
C THR A 80 -10.53 21.62 20.08
N PHE A 81 -11.52 22.28 19.50
CA PHE A 81 -12.04 23.57 19.90
C PHE A 81 -13.25 23.41 20.84
N ASP A 82 -13.63 24.50 21.52
CA ASP A 82 -14.74 24.50 22.49
C ASP A 82 -16.09 24.13 21.87
N ASP A 83 -16.27 24.38 20.60
CA ASP A 83 -17.47 24.01 19.82
C ASP A 83 -17.47 22.53 19.35
N GLY A 84 -16.44 21.75 19.73
CA GLY A 84 -16.29 20.36 19.33
C GLY A 84 -15.69 20.15 17.93
N SER A 85 -15.39 21.20 17.19
CA SER A 85 -14.65 21.09 15.94
C SER A 85 -13.19 20.71 16.19
N GLU A 86 -12.54 20.11 15.20
CA GLU A 86 -11.16 19.62 15.31
C GLU A 86 -10.31 20.01 14.12
N ILE A 87 -9.09 20.47 14.37
CA ILE A 87 -8.06 20.59 13.34
C ILE A 87 -6.94 19.58 13.60
N ARG A 88 -6.36 19.05 12.52
CA ARG A 88 -5.17 18.17 12.58
C ARG A 88 -3.96 18.89 12.06
N LEU A 89 -3.00 19.16 12.96
CA LEU A 89 -1.75 19.81 12.63
C LEU A 89 -0.61 18.79 12.52
N THR A 90 0.20 18.91 11.47
CA THR A 90 1.48 18.22 11.39
C THR A 90 2.47 18.91 12.32
N ILE A 91 3.01 18.17 13.28
CA ILE A 91 3.93 18.68 14.31
C ILE A 91 5.35 18.12 14.18
N ALA A 92 5.52 16.95 13.56
CA ALA A 92 6.80 16.26 13.41
C ALA A 92 6.79 15.30 12.21
N HIS A 93 7.96 14.75 11.92
CA HIS A 93 8.16 13.65 10.98
C HIS A 93 8.58 12.38 11.72
N TYR A 94 8.30 11.22 11.12
CA TYR A 94 8.81 9.93 11.54
C TYR A 94 10.15 9.64 10.85
N TYR A 95 11.11 9.16 11.65
CA TYR A 95 12.43 8.75 11.21
C TYR A 95 12.70 7.31 11.61
N THR A 96 13.28 6.54 10.71
CA THR A 96 13.69 5.16 10.99
C THR A 96 14.92 5.12 11.93
N PRO A 97 15.29 3.94 12.47
CA PRO A 97 16.45 3.84 13.37
C PRO A 97 17.77 4.35 12.77
N SER A 98 17.99 4.23 11.46
CA SER A 98 19.17 4.77 10.78
C SER A 98 19.15 6.29 10.59
N GLY A 99 18.05 6.95 10.88
CA GLY A 99 17.88 8.40 10.70
C GLY A 99 17.18 8.84 9.41
N ARG A 100 16.75 7.92 8.58
CA ARG A 100 16.01 8.23 7.35
C ARG A 100 14.64 8.82 7.66
N CYS A 101 14.30 9.93 7.03
CA CYS A 101 12.93 10.45 7.04
C CYS A 101 12.02 9.57 6.18
N ILE A 102 10.93 9.06 6.76
CA ILE A 102 9.95 8.26 6.00
C ILE A 102 9.13 9.15 5.05
N GLN A 103 8.89 10.41 5.45
CA GLN A 103 8.06 11.32 4.67
C GLN A 103 8.71 11.66 3.31
N LYS A 104 7.96 11.45 2.24
CA LYS A 104 8.36 11.92 0.91
C LYS A 104 8.36 13.45 0.82
N PRO A 105 9.20 14.04 -0.05
CA PRO A 105 9.23 15.48 -0.26
C PRO A 105 7.84 16.03 -0.58
N TYR A 106 7.57 17.23 -0.09
CA TYR A 106 6.30 17.91 -0.28
C TYR A 106 6.51 19.41 -0.25
N LYS A 107 5.88 20.13 -1.17
CA LYS A 107 5.87 21.59 -1.22
C LYS A 107 4.58 22.11 -0.61
N LYS A 108 4.72 23.12 0.28
CA LYS A 108 3.56 23.79 0.88
C LYS A 108 2.68 24.39 -0.24
N GLY A 109 1.39 24.08 -0.19
CA GLY A 109 0.41 24.56 -1.18
C GLY A 109 0.24 23.66 -2.41
N ASP A 110 1.16 22.75 -2.68
CA ASP A 110 1.10 21.87 -3.86
C ASP A 110 0.52 20.49 -3.49
N ARG A 111 -0.80 20.48 -3.24
CA ARG A 111 -1.52 19.24 -2.94
C ARG A 111 -1.61 18.29 -4.13
N LEU A 112 -1.68 18.86 -5.34
CA LEU A 112 -1.81 18.08 -6.55
C LEU A 112 -0.53 17.29 -6.82
N ASP A 113 0.64 17.92 -6.71
CA ASP A 113 1.93 17.26 -6.87
C ASP A 113 2.10 16.08 -5.91
N TYR A 114 1.71 16.26 -4.65
CA TYR A 114 1.75 15.21 -3.64
C TYR A 114 0.79 14.05 -3.96
N ALA A 115 -0.41 14.33 -4.45
CA ALA A 115 -1.41 13.33 -4.82
C ALA A 115 -0.98 12.53 -6.06
N MET A 116 -0.33 13.20 -7.02
CA MET A 116 0.11 12.60 -8.28
C MET A 116 1.45 11.86 -8.20
N ASP A 117 2.08 11.78 -7.03
CA ASP A 117 3.39 11.16 -6.85
C ASP A 117 3.45 9.71 -7.36
N LEU A 118 2.46 8.88 -7.01
CA LEU A 118 2.42 7.49 -7.48
C LEU A 118 2.28 7.40 -9.01
N ASP A 119 1.47 8.27 -9.62
CA ASP A 119 1.32 8.33 -11.07
C ASP A 119 2.65 8.74 -11.75
N LYS A 120 3.36 9.72 -11.19
CA LYS A 120 4.68 10.11 -11.66
C LYS A 120 5.68 8.97 -11.56
N ARG A 121 5.76 8.30 -10.42
CA ARG A 121 6.62 7.13 -10.18
C ARG A 121 6.33 6.02 -11.18
N TYR A 122 5.05 5.74 -11.44
CA TYR A 122 4.63 4.76 -12.45
C TYR A 122 5.09 5.16 -13.86
N LYS A 123 4.85 6.42 -14.27
CA LYS A 123 5.25 6.94 -15.58
C LYS A 123 6.76 6.93 -15.79
N HIS A 124 7.55 7.14 -14.74
CA HIS A 124 9.01 7.03 -14.77
C HIS A 124 9.52 5.58 -14.77
N GLY A 125 8.64 4.59 -14.74
CA GLY A 125 9.01 3.18 -14.77
C GLY A 125 9.47 2.60 -13.41
N GLU A 126 9.36 3.36 -12.32
CA GLU A 126 9.84 2.93 -10.99
C GLU A 126 9.21 1.61 -10.51
N PHE A 127 7.98 1.30 -10.96
CA PHE A 127 7.30 0.08 -10.52
C PHE A 127 7.67 -1.16 -11.35
N THR A 128 8.25 -0.97 -12.52
CA THR A 128 8.51 -2.05 -13.48
C THR A 128 9.98 -2.30 -13.75
N ASN A 129 10.85 -1.32 -13.49
CA ASN A 129 12.28 -1.43 -13.72
C ASN A 129 13.08 -0.81 -12.57
N GLN A 130 13.97 -1.59 -11.97
CA GLN A 130 14.85 -1.14 -10.90
C GLN A 130 15.81 -0.03 -11.35
N ASP A 131 16.29 -0.08 -12.59
CA ASP A 131 17.24 0.91 -13.14
C ASP A 131 16.61 2.30 -13.31
N SER A 132 15.28 2.39 -13.30
CA SER A 132 14.56 3.69 -13.31
C SER A 132 14.57 4.40 -11.96
N ILE A 133 15.16 3.79 -10.92
CA ILE A 133 15.17 4.32 -9.56
C ILE A 133 16.50 5.02 -9.33
N HIS A 134 16.50 6.35 -9.43
CA HIS A 134 17.67 7.17 -9.19
C HIS A 134 17.60 7.80 -7.79
N LEU A 135 18.51 7.39 -6.92
CA LEU A 135 18.61 7.91 -5.56
C LEU A 135 19.94 8.67 -5.40
N SER A 136 19.84 9.88 -4.85
CA SER A 136 21.03 10.71 -4.59
C SER A 136 21.90 10.11 -3.50
N ASP A 137 23.21 10.22 -3.66
CA ASP A 137 24.19 9.82 -2.64
C ASP A 137 24.02 10.58 -1.32
N SER A 138 23.48 11.79 -1.36
CA SER A 138 23.14 12.57 -0.16
C SER A 138 22.02 11.96 0.69
N LEU A 139 21.30 10.98 0.14
CA LEU A 139 20.21 10.26 0.82
C LEU A 139 20.66 8.87 1.30
N LYS A 140 21.94 8.55 1.22
CA LYS A 140 22.51 7.30 1.74
C LYS A 140 22.55 7.29 3.26
N TYR A 141 22.10 6.19 3.83
CA TYR A 141 22.21 5.84 5.24
C TYR A 141 22.68 4.40 5.34
N TYR A 142 22.96 3.94 6.55
CA TYR A 142 23.46 2.60 6.80
C TYR A 142 22.65 1.91 7.87
N THR A 143 22.38 0.63 7.68
CA THR A 143 21.75 -0.20 8.71
C THR A 143 22.66 -0.32 9.93
N LEU A 144 22.06 -0.53 11.11
CA LEU A 144 22.78 -0.36 12.39
C LEU A 144 23.77 -1.48 12.72
N ARG A 145 23.55 -2.69 12.21
CA ARG A 145 24.38 -3.85 12.59
C ARG A 145 25.29 -4.32 11.47
N LYS A 146 24.78 -4.38 10.24
CA LYS A 146 25.52 -4.90 9.07
C LYS A 146 26.04 -3.81 8.15
N HIS A 147 25.73 -2.54 8.42
CA HIS A 147 26.12 -1.39 7.62
C HIS A 147 25.75 -1.52 6.13
N ARG A 148 24.60 -2.16 5.83
CA ARG A 148 24.06 -2.19 4.47
C ARG A 148 23.60 -0.80 4.08
N VAL A 149 23.82 -0.43 2.81
CA VAL A 149 23.32 0.85 2.29
C VAL A 149 21.79 0.80 2.20
N VAL A 150 21.14 1.83 2.72
CA VAL A 150 19.72 2.09 2.60
C VAL A 150 19.50 3.56 2.25
N TYR A 151 18.36 3.90 1.67
CA TYR A 151 18.13 5.24 1.17
C TYR A 151 16.96 5.91 1.88
N GLY A 152 17.10 7.23 2.15
CA GLY A 152 16.02 8.13 2.54
C GLY A 152 15.34 8.77 1.33
N GLY A 153 14.66 9.89 1.55
CA GLY A 153 14.02 10.64 0.46
C GLY A 153 12.56 10.26 0.20
N GLY A 154 11.96 9.49 1.07
CA GLY A 154 10.55 9.16 1.06
C GLY A 154 10.25 7.69 0.80
N GLY A 155 9.59 7.11 1.79
CA GLY A 155 9.28 5.69 1.84
C GLY A 155 10.47 4.81 2.21
N ILE A 156 10.23 3.51 2.22
CA ILE A 156 11.21 2.47 2.48
C ILE A 156 11.54 1.78 1.17
N MET A 157 12.80 1.86 0.75
CA MET A 157 13.30 1.16 -0.42
C MET A 157 13.50 -0.31 -0.08
N PRO A 158 13.02 -1.26 -0.89
CA PRO A 158 13.23 -2.68 -0.62
C PRO A 158 14.71 -3.07 -0.82
N ASP A 159 15.14 -4.12 -0.09
CA ASP A 159 16.43 -4.76 -0.29
C ASP A 159 16.43 -5.59 -1.60
N TYR A 160 15.29 -6.17 -1.94
CA TYR A 160 15.08 -6.93 -3.17
C TYR A 160 13.88 -6.37 -3.92
N PHE A 161 14.14 -5.80 -5.08
CA PHE A 161 13.10 -5.25 -5.93
C PHE A 161 12.34 -6.37 -6.65
N VAL A 162 11.01 -6.27 -6.63
CA VAL A 162 10.11 -7.13 -7.40
C VAL A 162 9.25 -6.25 -8.29
N PRO A 163 9.41 -6.32 -9.62
CA PRO A 163 8.66 -5.46 -10.53
C PRO A 163 7.15 -5.72 -10.45
N LEU A 164 6.38 -4.68 -10.75
CA LEU A 164 4.94 -4.80 -10.92
C LEU A 164 4.66 -5.71 -12.13
N ASP A 165 3.95 -6.80 -11.88
CA ASP A 165 3.47 -7.65 -12.96
C ASP A 165 2.35 -6.92 -13.72
N THR A 166 2.69 -6.38 -14.91
CA THR A 166 1.75 -5.68 -15.80
C THR A 166 1.08 -6.61 -16.79
N THR A 167 1.44 -7.89 -16.82
CA THR A 167 0.90 -8.87 -17.77
C THR A 167 -0.49 -9.37 -17.40
N LYS A 168 -0.80 -9.37 -16.11
CA LYS A 168 -2.11 -9.84 -15.60
C LYS A 168 -3.23 -8.87 -15.92
N TYR A 169 -3.05 -7.57 -15.62
CA TYR A 169 -4.11 -6.57 -15.77
C TYR A 169 -3.93 -5.81 -17.09
N THR A 170 -4.91 -5.95 -17.97
CA THR A 170 -4.96 -5.26 -19.25
C THR A 170 -5.09 -3.74 -19.07
N LYS A 171 -4.87 -2.97 -20.15
CA LYS A 171 -5.10 -1.52 -20.14
C LYS A 171 -6.57 -1.22 -19.80
N MET A 172 -7.49 -1.94 -20.45
CA MET A 172 -8.94 -1.82 -20.19
C MET A 172 -9.24 -2.06 -18.71
N HIS A 173 -8.73 -3.14 -18.10
CA HIS A 173 -8.96 -3.44 -16.69
C HIS A 173 -8.50 -2.31 -15.76
N ARG A 174 -7.29 -1.78 -16.00
CA ARG A 174 -6.75 -0.67 -15.19
C ARG A 174 -7.59 0.61 -15.32
N GLN A 175 -8.09 0.92 -16.50
CA GLN A 175 -8.96 2.08 -16.73
C GLN A 175 -10.31 1.93 -16.03
N LEU A 176 -10.93 0.73 -16.09
CA LEU A 176 -12.17 0.42 -15.35
C LEU A 176 -11.98 0.58 -13.84
N ALA A 177 -10.86 0.11 -13.32
CA ALA A 177 -10.52 0.24 -11.89
C ALA A 177 -10.25 1.70 -11.49
N ALA A 178 -9.49 2.45 -12.29
CA ALA A 178 -9.17 3.87 -12.04
C ALA A 178 -10.42 4.78 -12.01
N LYS A 179 -11.44 4.45 -12.82
CA LYS A 179 -12.74 5.13 -12.82
C LYS A 179 -13.69 4.60 -11.72
N SER A 180 -13.23 3.71 -10.85
CA SER A 180 -14.03 3.09 -9.79
C SER A 180 -15.25 2.31 -10.30
N ILE A 181 -15.33 1.98 -11.60
CA ILE A 181 -16.46 1.29 -12.20
C ILE A 181 -16.61 -0.11 -11.57
N VAL A 182 -15.49 -0.84 -11.46
CA VAL A 182 -15.48 -2.20 -10.90
C VAL A 182 -16.04 -2.22 -9.48
N ILE A 183 -15.54 -1.35 -8.60
CA ILE A 183 -15.97 -1.32 -7.20
C ILE A 183 -17.43 -0.86 -7.07
N ASN A 184 -17.84 0.17 -7.80
CA ASN A 184 -19.20 0.68 -7.73
C ASN A 184 -20.26 -0.33 -8.22
N GLN A 185 -19.98 -1.03 -9.32
CA GLN A 185 -20.90 -2.07 -9.82
C GLN A 185 -20.89 -3.30 -8.89
N SER A 186 -19.72 -3.65 -8.31
CA SER A 186 -19.61 -4.70 -7.30
C SER A 186 -20.47 -4.41 -6.07
N LEU A 187 -20.39 -3.20 -5.51
CA LEU A 187 -21.16 -2.80 -4.34
C LEU A 187 -22.68 -2.82 -4.62
N LYS A 188 -23.11 -2.28 -5.77
CA LYS A 188 -24.51 -2.34 -6.19
C LYS A 188 -25.03 -3.78 -6.28
N PHE A 189 -24.24 -4.67 -6.88
CA PHE A 189 -24.59 -6.08 -6.96
C PHE A 189 -24.67 -6.75 -5.58
N ILE A 190 -23.67 -6.53 -4.74
CA ILE A 190 -23.63 -7.11 -3.39
C ILE A 190 -24.80 -6.63 -2.55
N ASP A 191 -25.12 -5.35 -2.58
CA ASP A 191 -26.25 -4.79 -1.81
C ASP A 191 -27.59 -5.38 -2.25
N ALA A 192 -27.79 -5.57 -3.56
CA ALA A 192 -29.00 -6.19 -4.08
C ALA A 192 -29.15 -7.68 -3.70
N HIS A 193 -28.03 -8.43 -3.58
CA HIS A 193 -28.02 -9.87 -3.38
C HIS A 193 -27.48 -10.32 -2.01
N ARG A 194 -27.18 -9.39 -1.10
CA ARG A 194 -26.51 -9.67 0.19
C ARG A 194 -27.20 -10.75 1.01
N LYS A 195 -28.53 -10.69 1.13
CA LYS A 195 -29.31 -11.67 1.92
C LYS A 195 -29.21 -13.06 1.32
N GLU A 196 -29.32 -13.16 0.02
CA GLU A 196 -29.24 -14.42 -0.74
C GLU A 196 -27.82 -15.02 -0.61
N LEU A 197 -26.79 -14.24 -0.88
CA LEU A 197 -25.39 -14.65 -0.79
C LEU A 197 -25.06 -15.16 0.64
N LYS A 198 -25.45 -14.44 1.69
CA LYS A 198 -25.23 -14.88 3.08
C LYS A 198 -26.03 -16.13 3.44
N SER A 199 -27.20 -16.34 2.87
CA SER A 199 -28.00 -17.55 3.07
C SER A 199 -27.40 -18.76 2.37
N GLN A 200 -26.96 -18.60 1.13
CA GLN A 200 -26.41 -19.66 0.28
C GLN A 200 -25.01 -20.09 0.70
N TYR A 201 -24.19 -19.13 1.10
CA TYR A 201 -22.77 -19.34 1.43
C TYR A 201 -22.51 -19.03 2.90
N LYS A 202 -22.77 -20.01 3.77
CA LYS A 202 -22.45 -19.94 5.21
C LYS A 202 -21.00 -20.30 5.52
N ASP A 203 -20.33 -21.01 4.61
CA ASP A 203 -18.97 -21.48 4.73
C ASP A 203 -18.08 -20.91 3.62
N PHE A 204 -16.92 -20.34 4.01
CA PHE A 204 -15.99 -19.70 3.09
C PHE A 204 -15.40 -20.69 2.05
N ASN A 205 -15.05 -21.92 2.49
CA ASN A 205 -14.44 -22.88 1.58
C ASN A 205 -15.46 -23.35 0.52
N LYS A 206 -16.73 -23.51 0.90
CA LYS A 206 -17.82 -23.78 -0.03
C LYS A 206 -17.97 -22.63 -1.05
N PHE A 207 -17.97 -21.38 -0.58
CA PHE A 207 -18.00 -20.23 -1.48
C PHE A 207 -16.78 -20.22 -2.43
N LEU A 208 -15.59 -20.42 -1.89
CA LEU A 208 -14.37 -20.43 -2.68
C LEU A 208 -14.41 -21.47 -3.79
N ALA A 209 -14.95 -22.67 -3.50
CA ALA A 209 -15.04 -23.77 -4.45
C ALA A 209 -16.15 -23.62 -5.49
N THR A 210 -17.30 -23.04 -5.10
CA THR A 210 -18.53 -23.16 -5.93
C THR A 210 -19.13 -21.82 -6.38
N TYR A 211 -18.70 -20.68 -5.82
CA TYR A 211 -19.25 -19.41 -6.27
C TYR A 211 -18.64 -18.99 -7.60
N GLU A 212 -19.48 -18.74 -8.57
CA GLU A 212 -19.14 -18.14 -9.86
C GLU A 212 -19.74 -16.75 -9.97
N VAL A 213 -18.95 -15.81 -10.45
CA VAL A 213 -19.41 -14.44 -10.68
C VAL A 213 -20.38 -14.44 -11.85
N PRO A 214 -21.59 -13.89 -11.71
CA PRO A 214 -22.54 -13.82 -12.82
C PRO A 214 -21.97 -13.07 -14.02
N SER A 215 -22.13 -13.63 -15.21
CA SER A 215 -21.68 -13.00 -16.46
C SER A 215 -22.32 -11.64 -16.66
N SER A 216 -23.57 -11.47 -16.24
CA SER A 216 -24.30 -10.19 -16.29
C SER A 216 -23.62 -9.06 -15.52
N LEU A 217 -22.95 -9.36 -14.39
CA LEU A 217 -22.20 -8.38 -13.64
C LEU A 217 -20.94 -7.93 -14.41
N ILE A 218 -20.21 -8.87 -15.00
CA ILE A 218 -19.02 -8.58 -15.81
C ILE A 218 -19.41 -7.76 -17.05
N GLU A 219 -20.49 -8.16 -17.74
CA GLU A 219 -21.00 -7.45 -18.92
C GLU A 219 -21.48 -6.05 -18.56
N GLY A 220 -22.15 -5.90 -17.40
CA GLY A 220 -22.56 -4.60 -16.89
C GLY A 220 -21.39 -3.65 -16.64
N ILE A 221 -20.27 -4.16 -16.09
CA ILE A 221 -19.02 -3.40 -15.91
C ILE A 221 -18.44 -2.97 -17.25
N ILE A 222 -18.40 -3.86 -18.23
CA ILE A 222 -17.89 -3.57 -19.57
C ILE A 222 -18.79 -2.54 -20.27
N ALA A 223 -20.10 -2.67 -20.16
CA ALA A 223 -21.06 -1.74 -20.74
C ALA A 223 -20.93 -0.33 -20.12
N GLU A 224 -20.72 -0.25 -18.80
CA GLU A 224 -20.47 1.03 -18.13
C GLU A 224 -19.14 1.63 -18.56
N GLY A 225 -18.11 0.80 -18.75
CA GLY A 225 -16.82 1.22 -19.28
C GLY A 225 -16.93 1.82 -20.68
N LYS A 226 -17.75 1.24 -21.55
CA LYS A 226 -18.00 1.78 -22.90
C LYS A 226 -18.60 3.19 -22.89
N LYS A 227 -19.49 3.50 -21.93
CA LYS A 227 -20.00 4.87 -21.76
C LYS A 227 -18.90 5.88 -21.44
N GLU A 228 -17.88 5.43 -20.73
CA GLU A 228 -16.67 6.20 -20.38
C GLU A 228 -15.57 6.12 -21.46
N LYS A 229 -15.89 5.62 -22.66
CA LYS A 229 -14.95 5.41 -23.78
C LYS A 229 -13.77 4.48 -23.44
N ILE A 230 -14.01 3.51 -22.57
CA ILE A 230 -13.05 2.47 -22.23
C ILE A 230 -13.41 1.23 -23.05
N GLU A 231 -12.58 0.95 -24.05
CA GLU A 231 -12.78 -0.18 -24.96
C GLU A 231 -11.52 -1.05 -25.00
N PRO A 232 -11.67 -2.37 -25.22
CA PRO A 232 -10.53 -3.24 -25.45
C PRO A 232 -9.91 -2.94 -26.82
N LYS A 233 -8.60 -3.11 -26.94
CA LYS A 233 -7.91 -2.98 -28.24
C LYS A 233 -8.21 -4.14 -29.20
N ASP A 234 -8.49 -5.32 -28.63
CA ASP A 234 -8.78 -6.58 -29.37
C ASP A 234 -9.54 -7.57 -28.48
N GLU A 235 -9.99 -8.68 -29.06
CA GLU A 235 -10.74 -9.74 -28.38
C GLU A 235 -9.88 -10.45 -27.30
N ALA A 236 -8.58 -10.55 -27.50
CA ALA A 236 -7.67 -11.14 -26.53
C ALA A 236 -7.60 -10.29 -25.26
N GLU A 237 -7.52 -8.96 -25.38
CA GLU A 237 -7.59 -8.06 -24.24
C GLU A 237 -8.94 -8.14 -23.51
N LEU A 238 -10.04 -8.24 -24.26
CA LEU A 238 -11.38 -8.39 -23.66
C LEU A 238 -11.48 -9.69 -22.86
N THR A 239 -11.06 -10.80 -23.44
CA THR A 239 -11.07 -12.12 -22.79
C THR A 239 -10.23 -12.12 -21.50
N GLN A 240 -9.02 -11.57 -21.56
CA GLN A 240 -8.16 -11.46 -20.40
C GLN A 240 -8.77 -10.52 -19.34
N THR A 241 -9.36 -9.41 -19.75
CA THR A 241 -10.05 -8.47 -18.83
C THR A 241 -11.19 -9.18 -18.11
N LYS A 242 -12.06 -9.90 -18.81
CA LYS A 242 -13.17 -10.66 -18.21
C LYS A 242 -12.67 -11.68 -17.19
N LYS A 243 -11.60 -12.42 -17.50
CA LYS A 243 -10.98 -13.39 -16.59
C LYS A 243 -10.56 -12.77 -15.26
N TYR A 244 -9.86 -11.64 -15.31
CA TYR A 244 -9.37 -10.98 -14.09
C TYR A 244 -10.45 -10.17 -13.37
N LEU A 245 -11.46 -9.66 -14.08
CA LEU A 245 -12.66 -9.09 -13.44
C LEU A 245 -13.38 -10.16 -12.63
N ALA A 246 -13.59 -11.36 -13.17
CA ALA A 246 -14.22 -12.45 -12.43
C ALA A 246 -13.48 -12.77 -11.13
N LEU A 247 -12.15 -12.88 -11.17
CA LEU A 247 -11.34 -13.12 -9.98
C LEU A 247 -11.45 -11.98 -8.94
N GLN A 248 -11.35 -10.73 -9.39
CA GLN A 248 -11.46 -9.55 -8.53
C GLN A 248 -12.85 -9.44 -7.90
N LEU A 249 -13.90 -9.63 -8.68
CA LEU A 249 -15.28 -9.56 -8.21
C LEU A 249 -15.58 -10.66 -7.18
N LYS A 250 -15.10 -11.88 -7.42
CA LYS A 250 -15.20 -12.98 -6.43
C LYS A 250 -14.55 -12.58 -5.11
N ALA A 251 -13.37 -11.97 -5.13
CA ALA A 251 -12.69 -11.50 -3.94
C ALA A 251 -13.45 -10.34 -3.25
N LEU A 252 -14.02 -9.40 -4.01
CA LEU A 252 -14.81 -8.30 -3.46
C LEU A 252 -16.09 -8.81 -2.78
N VAL A 253 -16.80 -9.76 -3.39
CA VAL A 253 -17.99 -10.41 -2.80
C VAL A 253 -17.58 -11.15 -1.52
N ALA A 254 -16.50 -11.92 -1.53
CA ALA A 254 -16.01 -12.63 -0.35
C ALA A 254 -15.74 -11.65 0.80
N ARG A 255 -14.97 -10.59 0.54
CA ARG A 255 -14.65 -9.57 1.54
C ARG A 255 -15.92 -8.99 2.20
N ASP A 256 -16.92 -8.64 1.40
CA ASP A 256 -18.11 -7.98 1.89
C ASP A 256 -19.08 -8.91 2.66
N ILE A 257 -19.01 -10.22 2.41
CA ILE A 257 -19.84 -11.20 3.11
C ILE A 257 -19.23 -11.61 4.46
N TRP A 258 -17.89 -11.70 4.56
CA TRP A 258 -17.20 -12.23 5.75
C TRP A 258 -16.41 -11.18 6.56
N ASP A 259 -16.28 -9.93 6.12
CA ASP A 259 -15.82 -8.81 6.93
C ASP A 259 -17.03 -8.16 7.65
#